data_a629c8460ac5a3c623349c9a767b3662
#
_entry.id   a629c8460ac5a3c623349c9a767b3662
#
_cell.length_a   1.000
_cell.length_b   1.000
_cell.length_c   1.000
_cell.angle_alpha   90.00
_cell.angle_beta   90.00
_cell.angle_gamma   90.00
#
_symmetry.space_group_name_H-M   'P 1'
#
loop_
_entity.id
_entity.type
_entity.pdbx_description
1 polymer ?
#
loop_
_entity_poly.entity_id
_entity_poly.type
_entity_poly.pdbx_seq_one_letter_code
_entity_poly.pdbx_strand_id
1 'polypeptide(L)'
;MLPELRDLFVRDLEKLTLELEAYPDEASVWAVPDGVLNSGGTLALHLIGNLSQFVGADLGGVDFVRDRPAEFARRDVPRAELIAGVRDVSALVAGTLDRLDPAALDAPHPTQLPGFPEGMTTRFFLIHLYGHLNWHLGQVNYHRRLL
;
A
#
# COMPACT_ATOMS: atom_id res chain seq x y z
N MET A 1 -16.08 5.48 -11.27
CA MET A 1 -15.04 4.53 -10.81
C MET A 1 -13.92 5.20 -10.00
N LEU A 2 -13.36 6.35 -10.43
CA LEU A 2 -12.31 7.04 -9.66
C LEU A 2 -12.74 7.47 -8.26
N PRO A 3 -13.92 8.10 -8.06
CA PRO A 3 -14.38 8.47 -6.73
C PRO A 3 -14.54 7.26 -5.80
N GLU A 4 -15.12 6.18 -6.30
CA GLU A 4 -15.33 4.95 -5.53
C GLU A 4 -13.99 4.30 -5.16
N LEU A 5 -13.04 4.20 -6.09
CA LEU A 5 -11.70 3.68 -5.81
C LEU A 5 -10.98 4.55 -4.78
N ARG A 6 -11.02 5.86 -4.96
CA ARG A 6 -10.45 6.82 -4.02
C ARG A 6 -10.98 6.59 -2.60
N ASP A 7 -12.30 6.52 -2.44
CA ASP A 7 -12.95 6.33 -1.15
C ASP A 7 -12.62 4.97 -0.52
N LEU A 8 -12.54 3.92 -1.35
CA LEU A 8 -12.16 2.58 -0.92
C LEU A 8 -10.69 2.51 -0.46
N PHE A 9 -9.77 3.13 -1.18
CA PHE A 9 -8.37 3.20 -0.75
C PHE A 9 -8.22 3.95 0.58
N VAL A 10 -8.86 5.12 0.71
CA VAL A 10 -8.81 5.92 1.95
C VAL A 10 -9.37 5.12 3.13
N ARG A 11 -10.54 4.48 2.96
CA ARG A 11 -11.16 3.64 3.99
C ARG A 11 -10.23 2.52 4.46
N ASP A 12 -9.61 1.82 3.53
CA ASP A 12 -8.86 0.61 3.88
C ASP A 12 -7.44 0.94 4.35
N LEU A 13 -6.86 2.05 3.91
CA LEU A 13 -5.62 2.58 4.50
C LEU A 13 -5.85 3.11 5.94
N GLU A 14 -7.03 3.68 6.23
CA GLU A 14 -7.40 4.00 7.62
C GLU A 14 -7.53 2.74 8.47
N LYS A 15 -8.11 1.66 7.95
CA LYS A 15 -8.13 0.37 8.65
C LYS A 15 -6.72 -0.14 8.94
N LEU A 16 -5.78 0.01 8.00
CA LEU A 16 -4.37 -0.36 8.23
C LEU A 16 -3.76 0.45 9.38
N THR A 17 -4.05 1.75 9.43
CA THR A 17 -3.65 2.61 10.55
C THR A 17 -4.19 2.08 11.88
N LEU A 18 -5.49 1.76 11.94
CA LEU A 18 -6.12 1.21 13.13
C LEU A 18 -5.53 -0.15 13.55
N GLU A 19 -5.20 -1.02 12.60
CA GLU A 19 -4.49 -2.28 12.89
C GLU A 19 -3.11 -2.04 13.48
N LEU A 20 -2.34 -1.09 12.95
CA LEU A 20 -1.02 -0.74 13.50
C LEU A 20 -1.12 -0.17 14.92
N GLU A 21 -2.13 0.67 15.19
CA GLU A 21 -2.40 1.21 16.53
C GLU A 21 -2.80 0.12 17.53
N ALA A 22 -3.46 -0.93 17.08
CA ALA A 22 -3.99 -2.00 17.93
C ALA A 22 -2.96 -3.07 18.32
N TYR A 23 -1.73 -3.05 17.80
CA TYR A 23 -0.67 -3.94 18.28
C TYR A 23 -0.36 -3.64 19.76
N PRO A 24 -0.12 -4.67 20.59
CA PRO A 24 0.09 -4.45 22.03
C PRO A 24 1.34 -3.61 22.34
N ASP A 25 2.41 -3.75 21.54
CA ASP A 25 3.68 -3.03 21.73
C ASP A 25 4.46 -2.90 20.41
N GLU A 26 5.58 -2.18 20.45
CA GLU A 26 6.46 -1.98 19.29
C GLU A 26 7.08 -3.29 18.79
N ALA A 27 7.46 -4.19 19.68
CA ALA A 27 8.11 -5.44 19.31
C ALA A 27 7.17 -6.37 18.53
N SER A 28 5.91 -6.41 18.90
CA SER A 28 4.91 -7.26 18.24
C SER A 28 4.61 -6.83 16.81
N VAL A 29 4.77 -5.55 16.47
CA VAL A 29 4.65 -5.07 15.07
C VAL A 29 5.66 -5.77 14.15
N TRP A 30 6.82 -6.16 14.68
CA TRP A 30 7.94 -6.75 13.94
C TRP A 30 8.13 -8.25 14.18
N ALA A 31 7.30 -8.86 15.01
CA ALA A 31 7.37 -10.30 15.28
C ALA A 31 7.12 -11.13 14.01
N VAL A 32 7.85 -12.23 13.88
CA VAL A 32 7.69 -13.20 12.78
C VAL A 32 7.48 -14.58 13.41
N PRO A 33 6.26 -14.92 13.83
CA PRO A 33 5.95 -16.25 14.38
C PRO A 33 6.15 -17.35 13.34
N ASP A 34 6.27 -18.59 13.81
CA ASP A 34 6.38 -19.76 12.93
C ASP A 34 5.23 -19.82 11.93
N GLY A 35 5.57 -20.02 10.65
CA GLY A 35 4.60 -20.07 9.56
C GLY A 35 4.19 -18.72 8.99
N VAL A 36 4.68 -17.62 9.54
CA VAL A 36 4.48 -16.26 9.03
C VAL A 36 5.71 -15.80 8.27
N LEU A 37 5.54 -15.26 7.05
CA LEU A 37 6.66 -14.80 6.22
C LEU A 37 7.08 -13.36 6.52
N ASN A 38 6.12 -12.48 6.81
CA ASN A 38 6.36 -11.06 6.97
C ASN A 38 5.62 -10.51 8.19
N SER A 39 6.30 -9.66 8.95
CA SER A 39 5.67 -8.93 10.07
C SER A 39 4.65 -7.88 9.56
N GLY A 40 3.79 -7.41 10.46
CA GLY A 40 2.88 -6.30 10.17
C GLY A 40 3.61 -5.03 9.75
N GLY A 41 4.75 -4.74 10.40
CA GLY A 41 5.61 -3.59 10.04
C GLY A 41 6.18 -3.71 8.64
N THR A 42 6.67 -4.89 8.25
CA THR A 42 7.16 -5.15 6.89
C THR A 42 6.07 -4.94 5.85
N LEU A 43 4.86 -5.46 6.11
CA LEU A 43 3.74 -5.31 5.18
C LEU A 43 3.29 -3.84 5.05
N ALA A 44 3.32 -3.08 6.14
CA ALA A 44 3.04 -1.64 6.10
C ALA A 44 4.06 -0.89 5.22
N LEU A 45 5.36 -1.13 5.42
CA LEU A 45 6.42 -0.53 4.58
C LEU A 45 6.25 -0.92 3.11
N HIS A 46 5.91 -2.17 2.84
CA HIS A 46 5.67 -2.66 1.47
C HIS A 46 4.49 -1.94 0.81
N LEU A 47 3.38 -1.77 1.51
CA LEU A 47 2.21 -1.05 0.99
C LEU A 47 2.49 0.43 0.76
N ILE A 48 3.22 1.08 1.66
CA ILE A 48 3.65 2.48 1.49
C ILE A 48 4.49 2.63 0.22
N GLY A 49 5.52 1.79 0.04
CA GLY A 49 6.39 1.84 -1.13
C GLY A 49 5.66 1.50 -2.43
N ASN A 50 4.79 0.50 -2.41
CA ASN A 50 3.99 0.06 -3.54
C ASN A 50 3.08 1.18 -4.07
N LEU A 51 2.27 1.78 -3.19
CA LEU A 51 1.33 2.83 -3.57
C LEU A 51 2.02 4.16 -3.90
N SER A 52 3.12 4.48 -3.20
CA SER A 52 3.94 5.66 -3.53
C SER A 52 4.51 5.58 -4.94
N GLN A 53 4.96 4.40 -5.37
CA GLN A 53 5.46 4.21 -6.74
C GLN A 53 4.33 4.21 -7.76
N PHE A 54 3.41 3.25 -7.64
CA PHE A 54 2.48 2.96 -8.74
C PHE A 54 1.32 3.95 -8.85
N VAL A 55 0.95 4.62 -7.78
CA VAL A 55 -0.04 5.70 -7.81
C VAL A 55 0.63 7.06 -7.73
N GLY A 56 1.50 7.27 -6.74
CA GLY A 56 2.12 8.57 -6.53
C GLY A 56 3.04 9.01 -7.65
N ALA A 57 4.08 8.22 -7.94
CA ALA A 57 5.05 8.57 -8.98
C ALA A 57 4.46 8.38 -10.39
N ASP A 58 3.91 7.19 -10.67
CA ASP A 58 3.50 6.83 -12.03
C ASP A 58 2.28 7.62 -12.53
N LEU A 59 1.31 7.90 -11.69
CA LEU A 59 0.08 8.60 -12.05
C LEU A 59 0.05 10.05 -11.53
N GLY A 60 0.65 10.31 -10.39
CA GLY A 60 0.65 11.63 -9.75
C GLY A 60 1.89 12.49 -10.07
N GLY A 61 2.91 11.93 -10.70
CA GLY A 61 4.13 12.65 -11.05
C GLY A 61 4.99 13.05 -9.85
N VAL A 62 4.81 12.41 -8.71
CA VAL A 62 5.61 12.66 -7.51
C VAL A 62 7.03 12.12 -7.71
N ASP A 63 8.03 12.88 -7.28
CA ASP A 63 9.42 12.43 -7.29
C ASP A 63 9.65 11.42 -6.16
N PHE A 64 9.55 10.16 -6.51
CA PHE A 64 9.73 9.03 -5.58
C PHE A 64 10.52 7.92 -6.27
N VAL A 65 11.56 7.43 -5.61
CA VAL A 65 12.34 6.27 -6.06
C VAL A 65 12.12 5.13 -5.08
N ARG A 66 11.46 4.06 -5.55
CA ARG A 66 11.15 2.91 -4.72
C ARG A 66 12.41 2.09 -4.42
N ASP A 67 12.59 1.76 -3.15
CA ASP A 67 13.58 0.77 -2.69
C ASP A 67 12.84 -0.45 -2.12
N ARG A 68 12.40 -1.34 -3.01
CA ARG A 68 11.65 -2.55 -2.63
C ARG A 68 12.45 -3.48 -1.71
N PRO A 69 13.76 -3.75 -1.92
CA PRO A 69 14.54 -4.53 -0.97
C PRO A 69 14.52 -3.96 0.45
N ALA A 70 14.58 -2.64 0.61
CA ALA A 70 14.53 -1.98 1.92
C ALA A 70 13.17 -2.17 2.61
N GLU A 71 12.05 -2.24 1.88
CA GLU A 71 10.72 -2.53 2.44
C GLU A 71 10.71 -3.85 3.23
N PHE A 72 11.43 -4.84 2.75
CA PHE A 72 11.51 -6.18 3.36
C PHE A 72 12.69 -6.38 4.30
N ALA A 73 13.70 -5.52 4.24
CA ALA A 73 14.91 -5.61 5.06
C ALA A 73 14.86 -4.76 6.33
N ARG A 74 14.20 -3.61 6.30
CA ARG A 74 14.10 -2.70 7.45
C ARG A 74 13.36 -3.35 8.61
N ARG A 75 13.83 -3.05 9.83
CA ARG A 75 13.25 -3.52 11.09
C ARG A 75 13.20 -2.37 12.09
N ASP A 76 12.34 -2.52 13.08
CA ASP A 76 12.29 -1.65 14.24
C ASP A 76 12.02 -0.16 13.90
N VAL A 77 11.35 0.09 12.78
CA VAL A 77 10.80 1.41 12.48
C VAL A 77 9.73 1.71 13.53
N PRO A 78 9.77 2.86 14.21
CA PRO A 78 8.75 3.20 15.20
C PRO A 78 7.34 3.12 14.61
N ARG A 79 6.41 2.55 15.36
CA ARG A 79 5.00 2.42 14.95
C ARG A 79 4.40 3.76 14.52
N ALA A 80 4.71 4.85 15.24
CA ALA A 80 4.26 6.19 14.90
C ALA A 80 4.73 6.63 13.50
N GLU A 81 5.93 6.23 13.09
CA GLU A 81 6.48 6.50 11.76
C GLU A 81 5.76 5.69 10.66
N LEU A 82 5.45 4.43 10.93
CA LEU A 82 4.63 3.60 10.03
C LEU A 82 3.24 4.20 9.83
N ILE A 83 2.60 4.61 10.90
CA ILE A 83 1.27 5.24 10.87
C ILE A 83 1.30 6.56 10.07
N ALA A 84 2.30 7.40 10.32
CA ALA A 84 2.50 8.62 9.55
C ALA A 84 2.68 8.33 8.05
N GLY A 85 3.51 7.32 7.71
CA GLY A 85 3.72 6.89 6.33
C GLY A 85 2.45 6.37 5.65
N VAL A 86 1.61 5.62 6.36
CA VAL A 86 0.31 5.15 5.84
C VAL A 86 -0.64 6.33 5.60
N ARG A 87 -0.69 7.29 6.52
CA ARG A 87 -1.50 8.51 6.36
C ARG A 87 -1.03 9.36 5.19
N ASP A 88 0.28 9.53 5.04
CA ASP A 88 0.86 10.29 3.92
C ASP A 88 0.53 9.63 2.58
N VAL A 89 0.69 8.32 2.46
CA VAL A 89 0.35 7.61 1.22
C VAL A 89 -1.15 7.59 0.96
N SER A 90 -1.98 7.58 1.98
CA SER A 90 -3.44 7.72 1.83
C SER A 90 -3.82 9.06 1.21
N ALA A 91 -3.24 10.16 1.73
CA ALA A 91 -3.44 11.49 1.17
C ALA A 91 -2.91 11.60 -0.27
N LEU A 92 -1.75 10.99 -0.54
CA LEU A 92 -1.14 10.94 -1.87
C LEU A 92 -2.04 10.22 -2.88
N VAL A 93 -2.55 9.04 -2.53
CA VAL A 93 -3.46 8.25 -3.37
C VAL A 93 -4.75 9.03 -3.62
N ALA A 94 -5.38 9.57 -2.59
CA ALA A 94 -6.60 10.35 -2.70
C ALA A 94 -6.40 11.55 -3.64
N GLY A 95 -5.39 12.35 -3.39
CA GLY A 95 -5.09 13.54 -4.21
C GLY A 95 -4.72 13.20 -5.65
N THR A 96 -4.06 12.07 -5.90
CA THR A 96 -3.75 11.61 -7.25
C THR A 96 -5.02 11.21 -7.99
N LEU A 97 -5.87 10.38 -7.38
CA LEU A 97 -7.11 9.93 -8.02
C LEU A 97 -8.13 11.06 -8.22
N ASP A 98 -8.14 12.06 -7.34
CA ASP A 98 -9.00 13.25 -7.49
C ASP A 98 -8.62 14.11 -8.72
N ARG A 99 -7.34 14.08 -9.12
CA ARG A 99 -6.82 14.86 -10.25
C ARG A 99 -6.64 14.07 -11.54
N LEU A 100 -6.73 12.74 -11.46
CA LEU A 100 -6.52 11.88 -12.62
C LEU A 100 -7.61 12.09 -13.65
N ASP A 101 -7.22 12.35 -14.90
CA ASP A 101 -8.18 12.37 -16.03
C ASP A 101 -8.83 10.99 -16.16
N PRO A 102 -10.17 10.89 -16.16
CA PRO A 102 -10.85 9.62 -16.36
C PRO A 102 -10.44 8.88 -17.64
N ALA A 103 -10.02 9.60 -18.69
CA ALA A 103 -9.52 9.00 -19.93
C ALA A 103 -8.22 8.20 -19.72
N ALA A 104 -7.42 8.54 -18.71
CA ALA A 104 -6.21 7.82 -18.37
C ALA A 104 -6.48 6.38 -17.89
N LEU A 105 -7.70 6.09 -17.45
CA LEU A 105 -8.07 4.73 -16.99
C LEU A 105 -7.95 3.67 -18.09
N ASP A 106 -8.23 4.02 -19.32
CA ASP A 106 -8.22 3.10 -20.45
C ASP A 106 -6.89 3.12 -21.22
N ALA A 107 -5.98 4.03 -20.84
CA ALA A 107 -4.61 4.06 -21.34
C ALA A 107 -3.73 3.01 -20.63
N PRO A 108 -2.65 2.52 -21.31
CA PRO A 108 -1.66 1.67 -20.65
C PRO A 108 -1.09 2.36 -19.41
N HIS A 109 -0.94 1.60 -18.32
CA HIS A 109 -0.28 2.12 -17.12
C HIS A 109 1.21 2.41 -17.44
N PRO A 110 1.79 3.51 -16.93
CA PRO A 110 3.19 3.87 -17.23
C PRO A 110 4.19 2.76 -16.92
N THR A 111 4.00 2.03 -15.82
CA THR A 111 4.81 0.85 -15.51
C THR A 111 4.10 -0.42 -15.97
N GLN A 112 4.79 -1.19 -16.84
CA GLN A 112 4.37 -2.52 -17.26
C GLN A 112 5.19 -3.56 -16.51
N LEU A 113 4.55 -4.56 -15.92
CA LEU A 113 5.21 -5.56 -15.06
C LEU A 113 5.16 -6.96 -15.70
N PRO A 114 6.23 -7.77 -15.56
CA PRO A 114 6.18 -9.18 -15.93
C PRO A 114 5.06 -9.93 -15.19
N GLY A 115 4.37 -10.83 -15.90
CA GLY A 115 3.27 -11.60 -15.33
C GLY A 115 1.90 -10.91 -15.40
N PHE A 116 1.85 -9.66 -15.84
CA PHE A 116 0.62 -8.93 -16.13
C PHE A 116 0.28 -8.97 -17.63
N PRO A 117 -0.98 -8.69 -18.02
CA PRO A 117 -1.34 -8.61 -19.43
C PRO A 117 -0.52 -7.55 -20.16
N GLU A 118 -0.12 -7.85 -21.40
CA GLU A 118 0.54 -6.88 -22.27
C GLU A 118 -0.38 -5.67 -22.50
N GLY A 119 0.16 -4.46 -22.33
CA GLY A 119 -0.62 -3.23 -22.43
C GLY A 119 -1.59 -3.03 -21.27
N MET A 120 -1.31 -3.62 -20.10
CA MET A 120 -2.11 -3.48 -18.89
C MET A 120 -2.56 -2.03 -18.68
N THR A 121 -3.89 -1.81 -18.65
CA THR A 121 -4.44 -0.48 -18.48
C THR A 121 -4.30 0.02 -17.04
N THR A 122 -4.33 1.33 -16.87
CA THR A 122 -4.37 1.96 -15.54
C THR A 122 -5.58 1.48 -14.72
N ARG A 123 -6.73 1.31 -15.35
CA ARG A 123 -7.93 0.73 -14.72
C ARG A 123 -7.65 -0.63 -14.12
N PHE A 124 -7.11 -1.55 -14.92
CA PHE A 124 -6.78 -2.90 -14.48
C PHE A 124 -5.82 -2.87 -13.28
N PHE A 125 -4.77 -2.05 -13.40
CA PHE A 125 -3.74 -2.00 -12.37
C PHE A 125 -4.22 -1.35 -11.07
N LEU A 126 -5.05 -0.31 -11.13
CA LEU A 126 -5.66 0.27 -9.93
C LEU A 126 -6.56 -0.73 -9.18
N ILE A 127 -7.33 -1.53 -9.91
CA ILE A 127 -8.14 -2.60 -9.31
C ILE A 127 -7.23 -3.65 -8.65
N HIS A 128 -6.14 -4.04 -9.34
CA HIS A 128 -5.15 -4.95 -8.78
C HIS A 128 -4.50 -4.37 -7.50
N LEU A 129 -4.07 -3.11 -7.52
CA LEU A 129 -3.45 -2.45 -6.36
C LEU A 129 -4.41 -2.38 -5.17
N TYR A 130 -5.70 -2.14 -5.42
CA TYR A 130 -6.72 -2.17 -4.38
C TYR A 130 -6.89 -3.58 -3.79
N GLY A 131 -6.93 -4.61 -4.64
CA GLY A 131 -6.94 -6.00 -4.19
C GLY A 131 -5.68 -6.37 -3.39
N HIS A 132 -4.52 -5.92 -3.83
CA HIS A 132 -3.24 -6.12 -3.16
C HIS A 132 -3.20 -5.46 -1.76
N LEU A 133 -3.71 -4.23 -1.62
CA LEU A 133 -3.87 -3.57 -0.33
C LEU A 133 -4.73 -4.44 0.61
N ASN A 134 -5.88 -4.91 0.14
CA ASN A 134 -6.79 -5.70 0.96
C ASN A 134 -6.24 -7.07 1.33
N TRP A 135 -5.46 -7.70 0.44
CA TRP A 135 -4.76 -8.94 0.73
C TRP A 135 -3.82 -8.76 1.94
N HIS A 136 -2.98 -7.73 1.90
CA HIS A 136 -2.03 -7.46 2.98
C HIS A 136 -2.69 -6.91 4.24
N LEU A 137 -3.74 -6.12 4.12
CA LEU A 137 -4.53 -5.66 5.27
C LEU A 137 -5.11 -6.85 6.05
N GLY A 138 -5.64 -7.86 5.35
CA GLY A 138 -6.10 -9.10 5.96
C GLY A 138 -4.97 -9.85 6.69
N GLN A 139 -3.78 -9.92 6.08
CA GLN A 139 -2.61 -10.52 6.72
C GLN A 139 -2.17 -9.77 7.98
N VAL A 140 -2.15 -8.44 7.96
CA VAL A 140 -1.82 -7.61 9.15
C VAL A 140 -2.84 -7.83 10.27
N ASN A 141 -4.14 -7.89 9.94
CA ASN A 141 -5.19 -8.16 10.92
C ASN A 141 -5.00 -9.52 11.60
N TYR A 142 -4.76 -10.58 10.84
CA TYR A 142 -4.52 -11.91 11.39
C TYR A 142 -3.19 -11.99 12.15
N HIS A 143 -2.12 -11.40 11.62
CA HIS A 143 -0.83 -11.33 12.31
C HIS A 143 -0.97 -10.73 13.71
N ARG A 144 -1.64 -9.58 13.82
CA ARG A 144 -1.88 -8.93 15.11
C ARG A 144 -2.69 -9.82 16.08
N ARG A 145 -3.69 -10.53 15.56
CA ARG A 145 -4.57 -11.38 16.39
C ARG A 145 -3.90 -12.67 16.87
N LEU A 146 -2.85 -13.12 16.20
CA LEU A 146 -2.10 -14.33 16.58
C LEU A 146 -1.02 -14.07 17.64
N LEU A 147 -0.74 -12.81 17.93
CA LEU A 147 0.19 -12.39 18.95
C LEU A 147 -0.53 -12.05 20.24
#